data_8711e71f4a50a106ee109ccacbda494b
#
_entry.id   8711e71f4a50a106ee109ccacbda494b
#
_cell.length_a   1.000
_cell.length_b   1.000
_cell.length_c   1.000
_cell.angle_alpha   90.00
_cell.angle_beta   90.00
_cell.angle_gamma   90.00
#
_symmetry.space_group_name_H-M   'P 1'
#
loop_
_entity.id
_entity.type
_entity.pdbx_description
1 polymer ?
#
loop_
_entity_poly.entity_id
_entity_poly.type
_entity_poly.pdbx_seq_one_letter_code
_entity_poly.pdbx_strand_id
1 'polypeptide(L)'
;MLYGYDALNRISNIHYGNGVETAYTYDGNGNHTAKTGTQATLGDIISGSNALDLSYAYDVRGQLLEERRNGASVCYAYDKAGNRIRKTDAQGEIRYLYNEKNQLVEEESPADRKQFSYDRQGGIIEEKNAAGIRRFSYNSRHQQTRVETETGNVQENRYDAEGLRFELLENGRRTSFVYHNGELLQEEGREEQGTSYHLGAGMEAFRRGQELSYYHRDEQLSTVFVTDGQGEIRNSYQYDAFGIPLETTEQLNNRIRYTGQQYDDVTGQYYLRARYYNPVAGRFMQEDVYQGDGLNLYAYCGNNPVVYDDPSGYKRKACPPQGKISESVDESGSNTTRRQAFREAKEAAGIPKSAEYKTHKFVFDGTSENRIVYEFDVCGEKKYIIEHPFDKMGRGNHFHGADDTKGSPFSKGRYNQYPGHFPEDFNGFN
;
A
#
# COMPACT_ATOMS: atom_id res chain seq x y z
N MET A 1 15.11 15.61 6.84
CA MET A 1 14.12 16.01 5.82
C MET A 1 13.16 17.03 6.41
N LEU A 2 12.70 17.99 5.59
CA LEU A 2 11.65 18.95 5.97
C LEU A 2 10.51 18.82 4.97
N TYR A 3 9.27 18.94 5.46
CA TYR A 3 8.06 18.77 4.65
C TYR A 3 7.27 20.06 4.63
N GLY A 4 6.86 20.52 3.45
CA GLY A 4 5.89 21.58 3.26
C GLY A 4 4.52 21.01 2.90
N TYR A 5 3.45 21.74 3.25
CA TYR A 5 2.07 21.30 3.03
C TYR A 5 1.25 22.38 2.34
N ASP A 6 0.29 21.97 1.53
CA ASP A 6 -0.71 22.86 0.94
C ASP A 6 -1.88 23.14 1.92
N ALA A 7 -2.81 23.97 1.51
CA ALA A 7 -3.98 24.35 2.32
C ALA A 7 -4.92 23.16 2.64
N LEU A 8 -4.81 22.05 1.93
CA LEU A 8 -5.56 20.81 2.16
C LEU A 8 -4.76 19.80 2.98
N ASN A 9 -3.61 20.21 3.54
CA ASN A 9 -2.71 19.38 4.33
C ASN A 9 -2.12 18.18 3.54
N ARG A 10 -1.87 18.38 2.23
CA ARG A 10 -1.14 17.44 1.38
C ARG A 10 0.30 17.92 1.26
N ILE A 11 1.26 17.02 1.08
CA ILE A 11 2.67 17.38 0.91
C ILE A 11 2.80 18.23 -0.36
N SER A 12 3.28 19.47 -0.22
CA SER A 12 3.58 20.36 -1.35
C SER A 12 5.04 20.30 -1.76
N ASN A 13 5.94 20.00 -0.82
CA ASN A 13 7.36 19.81 -1.09
C ASN A 13 8.05 18.97 -0.02
N ILE A 14 9.18 18.37 -0.39
CA ILE A 14 10.11 17.68 0.50
C ILE A 14 11.50 18.24 0.26
N HIS A 15 12.14 18.75 1.31
CA HIS A 15 13.54 19.15 1.31
C HIS A 15 14.38 18.05 1.97
N TYR A 16 15.22 17.38 1.21
CA TYR A 16 16.05 16.26 1.70
C TYR A 16 17.33 16.73 2.37
N GLY A 17 17.71 17.98 2.22
CA GLY A 17 19.01 18.55 2.53
C GLY A 17 19.93 18.56 1.31
N ASN A 18 21.13 19.15 1.45
CA ASN A 18 22.14 19.24 0.38
C ASN A 18 21.61 19.84 -0.95
N GLY A 19 20.55 20.68 -0.89
CA GLY A 19 19.96 21.31 -2.07
C GLY A 19 19.02 20.41 -2.88
N VAL A 20 18.74 19.20 -2.43
CA VAL A 20 17.76 18.30 -3.06
C VAL A 20 16.37 18.62 -2.54
N GLU A 21 15.47 18.94 -3.47
CA GLU A 21 14.08 19.27 -3.17
C GLU A 21 13.16 18.64 -4.21
N THR A 22 11.97 18.24 -3.78
CA THR A 22 10.89 17.78 -4.67
C THR A 22 9.61 18.52 -4.34
N ALA A 23 8.95 19.09 -5.34
CA ALA A 23 7.65 19.75 -5.24
C ALA A 23 6.56 18.92 -5.90
N TYR A 24 5.34 19.01 -5.36
CA TYR A 24 4.18 18.21 -5.76
C TYR A 24 2.98 19.09 -6.08
N THR A 25 2.23 18.73 -7.13
CA THR A 25 0.94 19.34 -7.47
C THR A 25 -0.15 18.28 -7.55
N TYR A 26 -1.41 18.71 -7.36
CA TYR A 26 -2.55 17.82 -7.25
C TYR A 26 -3.74 18.31 -8.05
N ASP A 27 -4.57 17.39 -8.53
CA ASP A 27 -5.89 17.69 -9.07
C ASP A 27 -6.95 17.92 -7.97
N GLY A 28 -8.17 18.24 -8.37
CA GLY A 28 -9.30 18.42 -7.44
C GLY A 28 -9.73 17.16 -6.69
N ASN A 29 -9.37 15.97 -7.18
CA ASN A 29 -9.65 14.68 -6.55
C ASN A 29 -8.53 14.24 -5.59
N GLY A 30 -7.41 14.98 -5.56
CA GLY A 30 -6.25 14.69 -4.73
C GLY A 30 -5.23 13.76 -5.39
N ASN A 31 -5.35 13.47 -6.68
CA ASN A 31 -4.31 12.75 -7.40
C ASN A 31 -3.11 13.66 -7.66
N HIS A 32 -1.90 13.12 -7.58
CA HIS A 32 -0.69 13.85 -7.98
C HIS A 32 -0.72 14.13 -9.48
N THR A 33 -0.58 15.39 -9.87
CA THR A 33 -0.50 15.78 -11.28
C THR A 33 0.93 16.04 -11.74
N ALA A 34 1.81 16.46 -10.83
CA ALA A 34 3.23 16.58 -11.13
C ALA A 34 4.10 16.39 -9.87
N LYS A 35 5.35 15.99 -10.14
CA LYS A 35 6.45 15.89 -9.18
C LYS A 35 7.68 16.48 -9.87
N THR A 36 8.15 17.62 -9.38
CA THR A 36 9.26 18.37 -9.99
C THR A 36 10.34 18.66 -8.95
N GLY A 37 11.58 18.79 -9.37
CA GLY A 37 12.65 19.10 -8.41
C GLY A 37 14.03 18.69 -8.89
N THR A 38 14.89 18.40 -7.93
CA THR A 38 16.26 17.92 -8.16
C THR A 38 16.33 16.44 -7.78
N GLN A 39 16.88 15.65 -8.69
CA GLN A 39 17.13 14.23 -8.44
C GLN A 39 18.48 14.03 -7.77
N ALA A 40 18.54 13.27 -6.68
CA ALA A 40 19.80 12.88 -6.06
C ALA A 40 20.32 11.59 -6.71
N THR A 41 21.51 11.66 -7.31
CA THR A 41 22.26 10.49 -7.79
C THR A 41 23.62 10.42 -7.12
N LEU A 42 24.16 9.21 -7.01
CA LEU A 42 25.51 9.01 -6.49
C LEU A 42 26.51 9.71 -7.40
N GLY A 43 27.24 10.72 -6.89
CA GLY A 43 28.25 11.48 -7.65
C GLY A 43 27.77 12.80 -8.24
N ASP A 44 26.46 13.07 -8.38
CA ASP A 44 25.93 14.24 -9.10
C ASP A 44 25.40 15.38 -8.22
N ILE A 45 25.46 15.27 -6.91
CA ILE A 45 25.14 16.40 -6.00
C ILE A 45 26.03 17.62 -6.28
N ILE A 46 27.18 17.39 -6.94
CA ILE A 46 28.18 18.43 -7.27
C ILE A 46 27.90 19.10 -8.62
N SER A 47 27.18 18.48 -9.54
CA SER A 47 27.02 18.97 -10.92
C SER A 47 25.67 19.62 -11.26
N GLY A 48 24.68 19.60 -10.36
CA GLY A 48 23.47 20.46 -10.42
C GLY A 48 22.54 20.29 -11.64
N SER A 49 22.55 19.14 -12.34
CA SER A 49 21.87 19.05 -13.64
C SER A 49 20.79 17.96 -13.80
N ASN A 50 20.45 17.19 -12.77
CA ASN A 50 19.38 16.21 -12.92
C ASN A 50 18.04 16.77 -12.42
N ALA A 51 17.39 17.55 -13.28
CA ALA A 51 16.03 17.98 -13.04
C ALA A 51 15.10 16.75 -13.07
N LEU A 52 14.29 16.62 -12.03
CA LEU A 52 13.17 15.71 -11.98
C LEU A 52 11.93 16.45 -12.51
N ASP A 53 11.37 15.97 -13.61
CA ASP A 53 10.11 16.47 -14.16
C ASP A 53 9.20 15.30 -14.49
N LEU A 54 8.24 15.04 -13.58
CA LEU A 54 7.23 14.00 -13.70
C LEU A 54 5.86 14.64 -13.80
N SER A 55 5.02 14.15 -14.72
CA SER A 55 3.61 14.49 -14.75
C SER A 55 2.75 13.24 -14.95
N TYR A 56 1.53 13.28 -14.43
CA TYR A 56 0.61 12.16 -14.39
C TYR A 56 -0.76 12.57 -14.89
N ALA A 57 -1.41 11.69 -15.65
CA ALA A 57 -2.79 11.83 -16.08
C ALA A 57 -3.62 10.61 -15.69
N TYR A 58 -4.88 10.83 -15.35
CA TYR A 58 -5.78 9.79 -14.82
C TYR A 58 -7.11 9.77 -15.58
N ASP A 59 -7.77 8.62 -15.58
CA ASP A 59 -9.15 8.50 -16.02
C ASP A 59 -10.14 8.98 -14.95
N VAL A 60 -11.44 8.97 -15.27
CA VAL A 60 -12.51 9.36 -14.32
C VAL A 60 -12.65 8.46 -13.10
N ARG A 61 -12.05 7.26 -13.12
CA ARG A 61 -12.00 6.32 -12.00
C ARG A 61 -10.74 6.48 -11.17
N GLY A 62 -9.85 7.42 -11.55
CA GLY A 62 -8.57 7.65 -10.91
C GLY A 62 -7.47 6.68 -11.34
N GLN A 63 -7.66 5.86 -12.40
CA GLN A 63 -6.62 4.97 -12.90
C GLN A 63 -5.58 5.77 -13.68
N LEU A 64 -4.29 5.47 -13.50
CA LEU A 64 -3.18 6.14 -14.16
C LEU A 64 -3.17 5.85 -15.67
N LEU A 65 -3.35 6.88 -16.49
CA LEU A 65 -3.34 6.77 -17.96
C LEU A 65 -1.97 7.10 -18.55
N GLU A 66 -1.25 8.04 -17.96
CA GLU A 66 0.06 8.47 -18.45
C GLU A 66 0.96 8.85 -17.29
N GLU A 67 2.22 8.38 -17.35
CA GLU A 67 3.36 8.93 -16.62
C GLU A 67 4.29 9.54 -17.67
N ARG A 68 4.64 10.81 -17.50
CA ARG A 68 5.67 11.47 -18.29
C ARG A 68 6.85 11.81 -17.41
N ARG A 69 8.03 11.37 -17.80
CA ARG A 69 9.28 11.56 -17.06
C ARG A 69 10.31 12.24 -17.98
N ASN A 70 10.71 13.46 -17.65
CA ASN A 70 11.72 14.21 -18.38
C ASN A 70 11.45 14.22 -19.91
N GLY A 71 10.17 14.36 -20.31
CA GLY A 71 9.72 14.36 -21.70
C GLY A 71 9.41 12.98 -22.30
N ALA A 72 9.83 11.87 -21.72
CA ALA A 72 9.44 10.53 -22.15
C ALA A 72 8.10 10.11 -21.51
N SER A 73 7.19 9.53 -22.29
CA SER A 73 5.87 9.11 -21.83
C SER A 73 5.73 7.60 -21.78
N VAL A 74 5.05 7.13 -20.73
CA VAL A 74 4.51 5.76 -20.61
C VAL A 74 3.00 5.87 -20.50
N CYS A 75 2.27 5.23 -21.40
CA CYS A 75 0.80 5.28 -21.45
C CYS A 75 0.20 3.93 -21.09
N TYR A 76 -0.94 3.95 -20.40
CA TYR A 76 -1.66 2.78 -19.94
C TYR A 76 -3.11 2.80 -20.41
N ALA A 77 -3.69 1.64 -20.68
CA ALA A 77 -5.11 1.50 -20.95
C ALA A 77 -5.68 0.32 -20.16
N TYR A 78 -6.94 0.47 -19.73
CA TYR A 78 -7.61 -0.51 -18.88
C TYR A 78 -8.96 -0.92 -19.47
N ASP A 79 -9.39 -2.15 -19.17
CA ASP A 79 -10.73 -2.61 -19.43
C ASP A 79 -11.74 -2.14 -18.36
N LYS A 80 -13.00 -2.55 -18.49
CA LYS A 80 -14.06 -2.19 -17.52
C LYS A 80 -13.84 -2.82 -16.14
N ALA A 81 -13.15 -3.94 -16.06
CA ALA A 81 -12.81 -4.62 -14.80
C ALA A 81 -11.54 -4.05 -14.14
N GLY A 82 -10.88 -3.07 -14.77
CA GLY A 82 -9.64 -2.48 -14.28
C GLY A 82 -8.40 -3.33 -14.56
N ASN A 83 -8.46 -4.25 -15.53
CA ASN A 83 -7.25 -4.92 -16.00
C ASN A 83 -6.49 -4.01 -16.95
N ARG A 84 -5.17 -3.90 -16.79
CA ARG A 84 -4.31 -3.15 -17.71
C ARG A 84 -4.16 -3.93 -19.01
N ILE A 85 -4.88 -3.51 -20.05
CA ILE A 85 -4.88 -4.20 -21.35
C ILE A 85 -3.75 -3.74 -22.28
N ARG A 86 -3.11 -2.59 -21.97
CA ARG A 86 -2.02 -2.06 -22.77
C ARG A 86 -1.09 -1.17 -21.94
N LYS A 87 0.22 -1.28 -22.22
CA LYS A 87 1.25 -0.32 -21.84
C LYS A 87 2.00 0.06 -23.12
N THR A 88 2.27 1.35 -23.31
CA THR A 88 3.04 1.86 -24.45
C THR A 88 4.12 2.80 -23.94
N ASP A 89 5.35 2.57 -24.36
CA ASP A 89 6.52 3.38 -24.05
C ASP A 89 7.43 3.49 -25.28
N ALA A 90 8.64 4.03 -25.11
CA ALA A 90 9.63 4.20 -26.20
C ALA A 90 10.11 2.85 -26.79
N GLN A 91 9.98 1.75 -26.06
CA GLN A 91 10.35 0.39 -26.49
C GLN A 91 9.24 -0.27 -27.31
N GLY A 92 8.02 0.28 -27.27
CA GLY A 92 6.89 -0.20 -28.04
C GLY A 92 5.63 -0.45 -27.19
N GLU A 93 4.73 -1.23 -27.75
CA GLU A 93 3.45 -1.57 -27.13
C GLU A 93 3.50 -2.97 -26.52
N ILE A 94 3.04 -3.10 -25.28
CA ILE A 94 2.82 -4.36 -24.59
C ILE A 94 1.31 -4.54 -24.43
N ARG A 95 0.80 -5.69 -24.82
CA ARG A 95 -0.61 -6.09 -24.71
C ARG A 95 -0.78 -7.16 -23.67
N TYR A 96 -1.89 -7.11 -22.96
CA TYR A 96 -2.24 -8.04 -21.89
C TYR A 96 -3.59 -8.65 -22.14
N LEU A 97 -3.68 -9.97 -22.04
CA LEU A 97 -4.92 -10.74 -22.23
C LEU A 97 -5.32 -11.41 -20.91
N TYR A 98 -6.60 -11.29 -20.57
CA TYR A 98 -7.16 -11.82 -19.33
C TYR A 98 -8.30 -12.81 -19.58
N ASN A 99 -8.48 -13.72 -18.64
CA ASN A 99 -9.66 -14.59 -18.62
C ASN A 99 -10.81 -13.92 -17.81
N GLU A 100 -11.95 -14.61 -17.72
CA GLU A 100 -13.16 -14.14 -17.02
C GLU A 100 -12.97 -13.92 -15.52
N LYS A 101 -11.90 -14.45 -14.92
CA LYS A 101 -11.52 -14.25 -13.51
C LYS A 101 -10.52 -13.11 -13.30
N ASN A 102 -10.30 -12.25 -14.30
CA ASN A 102 -9.28 -11.21 -14.27
C ASN A 102 -7.83 -11.74 -14.12
N GLN A 103 -7.59 -13.02 -14.42
CA GLN A 103 -6.25 -13.60 -14.40
C GLN A 103 -5.55 -13.27 -15.72
N LEU A 104 -4.33 -12.74 -15.64
CA LEU A 104 -3.49 -12.47 -16.82
C LEU A 104 -3.05 -13.79 -17.44
N VAL A 105 -3.52 -14.10 -18.64
CA VAL A 105 -3.16 -15.35 -19.33
C VAL A 105 -2.04 -15.16 -20.32
N GLU A 106 -1.87 -13.94 -20.83
CA GLU A 106 -0.83 -13.63 -21.81
C GLU A 106 -0.37 -12.17 -21.72
N GLU A 107 0.93 -11.96 -21.88
CA GLU A 107 1.59 -10.66 -22.10
C GLU A 107 2.38 -10.75 -23.40
N GLU A 108 2.11 -9.88 -24.36
CA GLU A 108 2.77 -9.81 -25.65
C GLU A 108 3.49 -8.45 -25.77
N SER A 109 4.80 -8.49 -25.97
CA SER A 109 5.65 -7.33 -26.26
C SER A 109 6.36 -7.49 -27.60
N PRO A 110 6.97 -6.45 -28.18
CA PRO A 110 7.78 -6.58 -29.38
C PRO A 110 8.95 -7.55 -29.25
N ALA A 111 9.45 -7.76 -28.04
CA ALA A 111 10.61 -8.59 -27.77
C ALA A 111 10.26 -10.02 -27.30
N ASP A 112 9.10 -10.23 -26.67
CA ASP A 112 8.79 -11.51 -26.03
C ASP A 112 7.29 -11.68 -25.84
N ARG A 113 6.86 -12.96 -25.70
CA ARG A 113 5.50 -13.35 -25.37
C ARG A 113 5.53 -14.25 -24.14
N LYS A 114 4.82 -13.85 -23.10
CA LYS A 114 4.70 -14.59 -21.85
C LYS A 114 3.32 -15.21 -21.71
N GLN A 115 3.26 -16.41 -21.18
CA GLN A 115 2.03 -17.13 -20.88
C GLN A 115 2.01 -17.50 -19.39
N PHE A 116 0.83 -17.40 -18.77
CA PHE A 116 0.65 -17.60 -17.33
C PHE A 116 -0.35 -18.71 -17.05
N SER A 117 -0.04 -19.54 -16.07
CA SER A 117 -0.93 -20.59 -15.55
C SER A 117 -1.18 -20.39 -14.07
N TYR A 118 -2.37 -20.78 -13.61
CA TYR A 118 -2.85 -20.53 -12.26
C TYR A 118 -3.26 -21.83 -11.57
N ASP A 119 -3.13 -21.87 -10.26
CA ASP A 119 -3.76 -22.88 -9.43
C ASP A 119 -5.26 -22.58 -9.22
N ARG A 120 -5.93 -23.47 -8.45
CA ARG A 120 -7.37 -23.32 -8.19
C ARG A 120 -7.70 -22.16 -7.26
N GLN A 121 -6.72 -21.67 -6.48
CA GLN A 121 -6.86 -20.53 -5.55
C GLN A 121 -6.49 -19.19 -6.21
N GLY A 122 -6.12 -19.20 -7.51
CA GLY A 122 -5.78 -17.99 -8.25
C GLY A 122 -4.34 -17.53 -8.08
N GLY A 123 -3.43 -18.36 -7.58
CA GLY A 123 -1.99 -18.09 -7.57
C GLY A 123 -1.36 -18.44 -8.91
N ILE A 124 -0.45 -17.60 -9.44
CA ILE A 124 0.35 -17.91 -10.63
C ILE A 124 1.30 -19.04 -10.27
N ILE A 125 1.21 -20.19 -10.95
CA ILE A 125 2.10 -21.34 -10.75
C ILE A 125 3.19 -21.44 -11.83
N GLU A 126 2.96 -20.87 -13.01
CA GLU A 126 3.93 -20.89 -14.09
C GLU A 126 3.84 -19.60 -14.93
N GLU A 127 5.01 -19.04 -15.26
CA GLU A 127 5.23 -18.01 -16.26
C GLU A 127 6.19 -18.58 -17.29
N LYS A 128 5.76 -18.66 -18.56
CA LYS A 128 6.54 -19.20 -19.67
C LYS A 128 6.82 -18.11 -20.69
N ASN A 129 8.08 -17.97 -21.07
CA ASN A 129 8.54 -17.03 -22.09
C ASN A 129 9.60 -17.69 -23.00
N ALA A 130 10.22 -16.91 -23.89
CA ALA A 130 11.26 -17.40 -24.80
C ALA A 130 12.53 -17.85 -24.06
N ALA A 131 12.84 -17.30 -22.89
CA ALA A 131 14.02 -17.66 -22.09
C ALA A 131 13.83 -18.95 -21.29
N GLY A 132 12.59 -19.37 -21.04
CA GLY A 132 12.28 -20.57 -20.27
C GLY A 132 10.99 -20.49 -19.47
N ILE A 133 10.97 -21.20 -18.36
CA ILE A 133 9.80 -21.32 -17.49
C ILE A 133 10.20 -20.95 -16.07
N ARG A 134 9.47 -19.98 -15.50
CA ARG A 134 9.51 -19.63 -14.08
C ARG A 134 8.36 -20.35 -13.37
N ARG A 135 8.63 -21.00 -12.24
CA ARG A 135 7.64 -21.77 -11.46
C ARG A 135 7.47 -21.22 -10.08
N PHE A 136 6.22 -21.22 -9.60
CA PHE A 136 5.84 -20.75 -8.29
C PHE A 136 5.12 -21.84 -7.53
N SER A 137 5.35 -21.93 -6.23
CA SER A 137 4.66 -22.88 -5.34
C SER A 137 4.09 -22.14 -4.13
N TYR A 138 2.95 -22.60 -3.66
CA TYR A 138 2.23 -22.01 -2.53
C TYR A 138 1.91 -23.05 -1.47
N ASN A 139 1.77 -22.62 -0.23
CA ASN A 139 1.25 -23.47 0.84
C ASN A 139 -0.29 -23.40 0.89
N SER A 140 -0.89 -24.15 1.83
CA SER A 140 -2.35 -24.18 2.02
C SER A 140 -2.99 -22.86 2.45
N ARG A 141 -2.17 -21.89 2.92
CA ARG A 141 -2.59 -20.52 3.24
C ARG A 141 -2.40 -19.56 2.06
N HIS A 142 -2.13 -20.08 0.87
CA HIS A 142 -1.88 -19.31 -0.35
C HIS A 142 -0.66 -18.37 -0.28
N GLN A 143 0.32 -18.69 0.57
CA GLN A 143 1.58 -17.95 0.68
C GLN A 143 2.62 -18.57 -0.25
N GLN A 144 3.36 -17.75 -0.99
CA GLN A 144 4.38 -18.17 -1.95
C GLN A 144 5.59 -18.79 -1.21
N THR A 145 5.78 -20.09 -1.35
CA THR A 145 6.84 -20.83 -0.64
C THR A 145 8.10 -21.05 -1.45
N ARG A 146 7.99 -21.09 -2.79
CA ARG A 146 9.13 -21.32 -3.67
C ARG A 146 8.93 -20.64 -5.01
N VAL A 147 9.99 -20.04 -5.52
CA VAL A 147 10.11 -19.59 -6.90
C VAL A 147 11.38 -20.19 -7.50
N GLU A 148 11.25 -20.76 -8.70
CA GLU A 148 12.38 -21.19 -9.53
C GLU A 148 12.33 -20.37 -10.82
N THR A 149 13.36 -19.57 -11.06
CA THR A 149 13.43 -18.71 -12.24
C THR A 149 13.83 -19.49 -13.48
N GLU A 150 13.58 -18.93 -14.66
CA GLU A 150 13.97 -19.46 -15.96
C GLU A 150 15.50 -19.68 -16.10
N THR A 151 16.29 -18.98 -15.28
CA THR A 151 17.75 -19.10 -15.21
C THR A 151 18.23 -20.12 -14.18
N GLY A 152 17.30 -20.78 -13.47
CA GLY A 152 17.58 -21.78 -12.45
C GLY A 152 17.91 -21.20 -11.05
N ASN A 153 17.76 -19.88 -10.85
CA ASN A 153 17.83 -19.34 -9.50
C ASN A 153 16.61 -19.77 -8.69
N VAL A 154 16.83 -20.03 -7.41
CA VAL A 154 15.78 -20.52 -6.50
C VAL A 154 15.63 -19.59 -5.31
N GLN A 155 14.38 -19.20 -5.03
CA GLN A 155 13.98 -18.53 -3.82
C GLN A 155 13.02 -19.42 -3.02
N GLU A 156 13.26 -19.60 -1.72
CA GLU A 156 12.34 -20.29 -0.81
C GLU A 156 11.96 -19.37 0.33
N ASN A 157 10.67 -19.38 0.70
CA ASN A 157 10.13 -18.53 1.76
C ASN A 157 9.48 -19.42 2.83
N ARG A 158 9.73 -19.08 4.11
CA ARG A 158 9.05 -19.70 5.26
C ARG A 158 8.34 -18.65 6.08
N TYR A 159 7.18 -19.03 6.60
CA TYR A 159 6.26 -18.13 7.26
C TYR A 159 5.98 -18.62 8.68
N ASP A 160 5.83 -17.68 9.60
CA ASP A 160 5.42 -17.93 10.97
C ASP A 160 3.91 -18.17 11.12
N ALA A 161 3.43 -18.29 12.34
CA ALA A 161 2.01 -18.51 12.63
C ALA A 161 1.14 -17.30 12.29
N GLU A 162 1.69 -16.08 12.33
CA GLU A 162 1.03 -14.83 11.98
C GLU A 162 1.02 -14.57 10.47
N GLY A 163 1.76 -15.39 9.70
CA GLY A 163 1.84 -15.30 8.25
C GLY A 163 2.95 -14.38 7.76
N LEU A 164 3.83 -13.91 8.63
CA LEU A 164 4.99 -13.12 8.25
C LEU A 164 6.15 -14.01 7.80
N ARG A 165 6.88 -13.59 6.77
CA ARG A 165 8.05 -14.30 6.24
C ARG A 165 9.23 -14.19 7.20
N PHE A 166 9.46 -15.19 8.03
CA PHE A 166 10.56 -15.18 8.99
C PHE A 166 11.89 -15.69 8.41
N GLU A 167 11.86 -16.39 7.26
CA GLU A 167 13.06 -16.91 6.61
C GLU A 167 12.94 -16.87 5.09
N LEU A 168 14.03 -16.49 4.44
CA LEU A 168 14.22 -16.42 3.00
C LEU A 168 15.52 -17.16 2.65
N LEU A 169 15.46 -18.07 1.67
CA LEU A 169 16.64 -18.69 1.08
C LEU A 169 16.73 -18.26 -0.39
N GLU A 170 17.82 -17.59 -0.75
CA GLU A 170 18.12 -17.15 -2.11
C GLU A 170 19.34 -17.96 -2.61
N ASN A 171 19.10 -18.91 -3.53
CA ASN A 171 20.12 -19.86 -4.01
C ASN A 171 20.85 -20.61 -2.86
N GLY A 172 20.09 -20.97 -1.81
CA GLY A 172 20.61 -21.64 -0.61
C GLY A 172 21.22 -20.71 0.44
N ARG A 173 21.38 -19.42 0.15
CA ARG A 173 21.82 -18.42 1.15
C ARG A 173 20.63 -18.00 2.00
N ARG A 174 20.73 -18.25 3.30
CA ARG A 174 19.67 -17.99 4.26
C ARG A 174 19.71 -16.56 4.78
N THR A 175 18.50 -15.94 4.86
CA THR A 175 18.27 -14.70 5.60
C THR A 175 17.08 -14.93 6.54
N SER A 176 17.21 -14.55 7.81
CA SER A 176 16.15 -14.61 8.82
C SER A 176 15.67 -13.22 9.16
N PHE A 177 14.37 -13.07 9.43
CA PHE A 177 13.71 -11.80 9.73
C PHE A 177 13.03 -11.84 11.09
N VAL A 178 13.13 -10.76 11.85
CA VAL A 178 12.43 -10.56 13.12
C VAL A 178 11.47 -9.39 12.95
N TYR A 179 10.21 -9.59 13.33
CA TYR A 179 9.16 -8.58 13.26
C TYR A 179 8.62 -8.24 14.64
N HIS A 180 8.10 -7.02 14.77
CA HIS A 180 7.30 -6.58 15.90
C HIS A 180 6.08 -5.82 15.36
N ASN A 181 4.89 -6.23 15.74
CA ASN A 181 3.62 -5.68 15.23
C ASN A 181 3.56 -5.60 13.69
N GLY A 182 4.11 -6.62 13.00
CA GLY A 182 4.15 -6.67 11.54
C GLY A 182 5.26 -5.82 10.89
N GLU A 183 6.01 -5.03 11.66
CA GLU A 183 7.12 -4.22 11.14
C GLU A 183 8.46 -4.94 11.31
N LEU A 184 9.31 -4.88 10.28
CA LEU A 184 10.62 -5.52 10.27
C LEU A 184 11.60 -4.79 11.22
N LEU A 185 12.12 -5.50 12.21
CA LEU A 185 13.12 -4.99 13.15
C LEU A 185 14.54 -5.44 12.87
N GLN A 186 14.70 -6.66 12.37
CA GLN A 186 16.03 -7.24 12.18
C GLN A 186 16.07 -8.20 11.01
N GLU A 187 17.20 -8.22 10.32
CA GLU A 187 17.58 -9.15 9.27
C GLU A 187 18.95 -9.76 9.59
N GLU A 188 19.06 -11.09 9.53
CA GLU A 188 20.29 -11.83 9.80
C GLU A 188 20.61 -12.78 8.65
N GLY A 189 21.91 -12.95 8.34
CA GLY A 189 22.41 -13.93 7.38
C GLY A 189 22.72 -13.37 5.99
N ARG A 190 22.19 -12.23 5.60
CA ARG A 190 22.58 -11.55 4.35
C ARG A 190 23.93 -10.83 4.54
N GLU A 191 24.09 -10.18 5.68
CA GLU A 191 25.32 -9.51 6.09
C GLU A 191 25.92 -10.22 7.31
N GLU A 192 27.25 -10.22 7.45
CA GLU A 192 27.94 -10.91 8.55
C GLU A 192 27.53 -10.40 9.92
N GLN A 193 27.25 -9.09 10.03
CA GLN A 193 26.90 -8.44 11.31
C GLN A 193 25.39 -8.29 11.53
N GLY A 194 24.56 -8.80 10.61
CA GLY A 194 23.13 -8.57 10.62
C GLY A 194 22.77 -7.11 10.37
N THR A 195 21.47 -6.83 10.24
CA THR A 195 20.94 -5.48 10.04
C THR A 195 19.81 -5.25 11.04
N SER A 196 19.91 -4.23 11.88
CA SER A 196 18.83 -3.79 12.77
C SER A 196 18.20 -2.52 12.22
N TYR A 197 16.87 -2.49 12.15
CA TYR A 197 16.09 -1.40 11.59
C TYR A 197 15.55 -0.49 12.69
N HIS A 198 15.56 0.80 12.45
CA HIS A 198 15.03 1.83 13.34
C HIS A 198 13.74 2.39 12.73
N LEU A 199 12.65 2.24 13.46
CA LEU A 199 11.33 2.67 13.04
C LEU A 199 10.98 4.03 13.65
N GLY A 200 10.29 4.85 12.90
CA GLY A 200 9.69 6.10 13.29
C GLY A 200 8.34 6.24 12.58
N ALA A 201 8.15 7.26 11.76
CA ALA A 201 6.99 7.36 10.85
C ALA A 201 7.10 6.37 9.65
N GLY A 202 7.78 5.25 9.84
CA GLY A 202 8.14 4.22 8.90
C GLY A 202 9.60 3.79 9.14
N MET A 203 10.25 3.19 8.13
CA MET A 203 11.66 2.80 8.21
C MET A 203 12.56 4.03 8.11
N GLU A 204 13.17 4.48 9.23
CA GLU A 204 13.98 5.71 9.28
C GLU A 204 15.47 5.48 9.05
N ALA A 205 16.00 4.38 9.60
CA ALA A 205 17.43 4.06 9.54
C ALA A 205 17.68 2.58 9.69
N PHE A 206 18.88 2.15 9.40
CA PHE A 206 19.36 0.81 9.77
C PHE A 206 20.79 0.88 10.30
N ARG A 207 21.12 -0.11 11.12
CA ARG A 207 22.43 -0.27 11.72
C ARG A 207 23.05 -1.61 11.35
N ARG A 208 24.33 -1.62 10.96
CA ARG A 208 25.17 -2.81 10.78
C ARG A 208 26.43 -2.66 11.61
N GLY A 209 26.56 -3.50 12.64
CA GLY A 209 27.61 -3.31 13.63
C GLY A 209 27.57 -1.92 14.27
N GLN A 210 28.60 -1.10 14.05
CA GLN A 210 28.67 0.27 14.56
C GLN A 210 28.20 1.33 13.54
N GLU A 211 27.98 0.94 12.29
CA GLU A 211 27.63 1.86 11.22
C GLU A 211 26.09 2.08 11.18
N LEU A 212 25.69 3.35 11.20
CA LEU A 212 24.31 3.78 11.09
C LEU A 212 24.11 4.45 9.72
N SER A 213 23.07 4.03 9.01
CA SER A 213 22.64 4.59 7.73
C SER A 213 21.20 5.03 7.79
N TYR A 214 20.85 6.08 7.05
CA TYR A 214 19.55 6.74 7.10
C TYR A 214 18.82 6.59 5.77
N TYR A 215 17.53 6.27 5.85
CA TYR A 215 16.63 6.25 4.70
C TYR A 215 16.10 7.65 4.38
N HIS A 216 16.16 8.03 3.12
CA HIS A 216 15.49 9.21 2.58
C HIS A 216 14.40 8.72 1.63
N ARG A 217 13.16 9.16 1.91
CA ARG A 217 11.97 8.60 1.29
C ARG A 217 11.18 9.70 0.57
N ASP A 218 10.48 9.29 -0.50
CA ASP A 218 9.52 10.15 -1.16
C ASP A 218 8.17 10.17 -0.40
N GLU A 219 7.17 10.81 -1.00
CA GLU A 219 5.81 10.94 -0.45
C GLU A 219 5.07 9.61 -0.33
N GLN A 220 5.51 8.58 -1.06
CA GLN A 220 4.97 7.22 -1.02
C GLN A 220 5.75 6.30 -0.07
N LEU A 221 6.67 6.85 0.70
CA LEU A 221 7.59 6.11 1.56
C LEU A 221 8.60 5.23 0.81
N SER A 222 8.73 5.40 -0.51
CA SER A 222 9.76 4.71 -1.30
C SER A 222 11.14 5.24 -0.94
N THR A 223 12.11 4.35 -0.75
CA THR A 223 13.51 4.76 -0.55
C THR A 223 14.04 5.40 -1.82
N VAL A 224 14.38 6.68 -1.79
CA VAL A 224 15.00 7.39 -2.92
C VAL A 224 16.52 7.42 -2.81
N PHE A 225 17.05 7.52 -1.60
CA PHE A 225 18.49 7.32 -1.34
C PHE A 225 18.73 6.90 0.13
N VAL A 226 19.93 6.38 0.37
CA VAL A 226 20.45 6.02 1.68
C VAL A 226 21.74 6.79 1.91
N THR A 227 21.88 7.44 3.07
CA THR A 227 23.11 8.09 3.50
C THR A 227 23.76 7.35 4.66
N ASP A 228 25.08 7.50 4.79
CA ASP A 228 25.80 7.10 5.99
C ASP A 228 25.68 8.16 7.11
N GLY A 229 26.38 7.92 8.25
CA GLY A 229 26.38 8.80 9.40
C GLY A 229 27.08 10.15 9.17
N GLN A 230 27.80 10.32 8.07
CA GLN A 230 28.44 11.56 7.62
C GLN A 230 27.55 12.36 6.67
N GLY A 231 26.42 11.77 6.21
CA GLY A 231 25.51 12.36 5.24
C GLY A 231 25.88 12.09 3.78
N GLU A 232 26.88 11.20 3.53
CA GLU A 232 27.27 10.81 2.18
C GLU A 232 26.24 9.82 1.60
N ILE A 233 25.82 10.05 0.35
CA ILE A 233 24.88 9.14 -0.34
C ILE A 233 25.62 7.85 -0.70
N ARG A 234 25.07 6.74 -0.22
CA ARG A 234 25.58 5.38 -0.46
C ARG A 234 24.75 4.62 -1.48
N ASN A 235 23.43 4.84 -1.47
CA ASN A 235 22.53 4.25 -2.44
C ASN A 235 21.61 5.31 -3.01
N SER A 236 21.21 5.16 -4.29
CA SER A 236 20.16 5.95 -4.92
C SER A 236 19.25 5.07 -5.76
N TYR A 237 17.96 5.41 -5.78
CA TYR A 237 16.91 4.65 -6.45
C TYR A 237 15.95 5.56 -7.19
N GLN A 238 15.54 5.13 -8.38
CA GLN A 238 14.46 5.71 -9.13
C GLN A 238 13.47 4.61 -9.53
N TYR A 239 12.20 4.93 -9.49
CA TYR A 239 11.14 4.00 -9.83
C TYR A 239 10.21 4.62 -10.88
N ASP A 240 9.59 3.78 -11.72
CA ASP A 240 8.40 4.20 -12.44
C ASP A 240 7.19 4.26 -11.49
N ALA A 241 6.03 4.70 -11.98
CA ALA A 241 4.83 4.82 -11.16
C ALA A 241 4.40 3.49 -10.52
N PHE A 242 4.70 2.35 -11.13
CA PHE A 242 4.36 1.01 -10.60
C PHE A 242 5.48 0.37 -9.77
N GLY A 243 6.60 1.06 -9.54
CA GLY A 243 7.68 0.59 -8.67
C GLY A 243 8.74 -0.26 -9.39
N ILE A 244 8.80 -0.24 -10.73
CA ILE A 244 9.93 -0.82 -11.46
C ILE A 244 11.17 0.02 -11.16
N PRO A 245 12.28 -0.57 -10.65
CA PRO A 245 13.53 0.15 -10.51
C PRO A 245 14.06 0.56 -11.90
N LEU A 246 14.17 1.86 -12.16
CA LEU A 246 14.68 2.42 -13.44
C LEU A 246 16.18 2.62 -13.37
N GLU A 247 16.66 3.30 -12.33
CA GLU A 247 18.05 3.50 -12.02
C GLU A 247 18.32 3.13 -10.57
N THR A 248 19.33 2.32 -10.36
CA THR A 248 19.71 1.87 -9.02
C THR A 248 21.24 1.90 -8.92
N THR A 249 21.74 2.61 -7.92
CA THR A 249 23.14 2.55 -7.53
C THR A 249 23.18 2.14 -6.07
N GLU A 250 23.86 1.03 -5.77
CA GLU A 250 23.98 0.50 -4.42
C GLU A 250 25.44 0.24 -4.03
N GLN A 251 25.88 0.89 -2.95
CA GLN A 251 27.12 0.56 -2.25
C GLN A 251 26.83 -0.26 -0.99
N LEU A 252 25.61 -0.16 -0.46
CA LEU A 252 25.13 -0.91 0.69
C LEU A 252 23.99 -1.81 0.24
N ASN A 253 24.04 -3.09 0.62
CA ASN A 253 22.90 -3.96 0.39
C ASN A 253 21.64 -3.37 1.05
N ASN A 254 20.56 -3.25 0.30
CA ASN A 254 19.30 -2.73 0.81
C ASN A 254 18.12 -3.45 0.17
N ARG A 255 17.24 -3.94 1.02
CA ARG A 255 16.01 -4.63 0.60
C ARG A 255 14.78 -3.72 0.65
N ILE A 256 14.85 -2.63 1.42
CA ILE A 256 13.72 -1.72 1.61
C ILE A 256 13.71 -0.69 0.48
N ARG A 257 12.76 -0.84 -0.47
CA ARG A 257 12.74 -0.03 -1.70
C ARG A 257 11.39 0.66 -1.91
N TYR A 258 10.71 0.42 -3.01
CA TYR A 258 9.43 1.06 -3.37
C TYR A 258 8.38 0.88 -2.27
N THR A 259 7.68 1.97 -1.92
CA THR A 259 6.71 2.09 -0.82
C THR A 259 7.19 1.53 0.53
N GLY A 260 8.52 1.50 0.75
CA GLY A 260 9.12 0.95 1.97
C GLY A 260 9.03 -0.56 2.10
N GLN A 261 8.72 -1.29 1.02
CA GLN A 261 8.54 -2.74 1.05
C GLN A 261 9.83 -3.50 0.71
N GLN A 262 9.88 -4.76 1.14
CA GLN A 262 11.00 -5.65 0.89
C GLN A 262 11.01 -6.07 -0.59
N TYR A 263 12.11 -5.79 -1.28
CA TYR A 263 12.35 -6.23 -2.66
C TYR A 263 13.20 -7.48 -2.67
N ASP A 264 12.77 -8.48 -3.43
CA ASP A 264 13.48 -9.75 -3.59
C ASP A 264 14.20 -9.76 -4.94
N ASP A 265 15.53 -9.59 -4.91
CA ASP A 265 16.36 -9.44 -6.10
C ASP A 265 16.31 -10.66 -7.05
N VAL A 266 16.13 -11.88 -6.51
CA VAL A 266 16.05 -13.12 -7.31
C VAL A 266 14.78 -13.14 -8.16
N THR A 267 13.67 -12.66 -7.65
CA THR A 267 12.37 -12.74 -8.31
C THR A 267 11.93 -11.43 -8.97
N GLY A 268 12.50 -10.30 -8.57
CA GLY A 268 12.07 -8.97 -9.00
C GLY A 268 10.72 -8.57 -8.42
N GLN A 269 10.31 -9.16 -7.31
CA GLN A 269 9.00 -8.95 -6.67
C GLN A 269 9.15 -8.20 -5.34
N TYR A 270 8.06 -7.51 -4.95
CA TYR A 270 7.93 -6.94 -3.62
C TYR A 270 7.12 -7.87 -2.72
N TYR A 271 7.63 -8.14 -1.52
CA TYR A 271 6.90 -8.85 -0.47
C TYR A 271 6.03 -7.87 0.31
N LEU A 272 4.72 -7.94 0.11
CA LEU A 272 3.71 -7.12 0.78
C LEU A 272 2.96 -7.94 1.84
N ARG A 273 3.67 -8.71 2.65
CA ARG A 273 3.16 -9.61 3.70
C ARG A 273 2.20 -10.67 3.18
N ALA A 274 0.94 -10.33 2.90
CA ALA A 274 -0.05 -11.31 2.44
C ALA A 274 0.17 -11.79 1.02
N ARG A 275 0.67 -10.92 0.14
CA ARG A 275 0.87 -11.21 -1.29
C ARG A 275 2.21 -10.72 -1.80
N TYR A 276 2.62 -11.29 -2.94
CA TYR A 276 3.74 -10.76 -3.71
C TYR A 276 3.23 -9.86 -4.83
N TYR A 277 3.85 -8.70 -4.95
CA TYR A 277 3.57 -7.73 -6.00
C TYR A 277 4.65 -7.79 -7.09
N ASN A 278 4.22 -7.92 -8.33
CA ASN A 278 5.10 -7.85 -9.51
C ASN A 278 4.98 -6.44 -10.13
N PRO A 279 5.99 -5.57 -10.01
CA PRO A 279 5.93 -4.22 -10.54
C PRO A 279 5.90 -4.17 -12.07
N VAL A 280 6.50 -5.14 -12.76
CA VAL A 280 6.51 -5.22 -14.23
C VAL A 280 5.10 -5.46 -14.75
N ALA A 281 4.39 -6.44 -14.18
CA ALA A 281 3.00 -6.68 -14.50
C ALA A 281 2.05 -5.63 -13.89
N GLY A 282 2.50 -4.89 -12.86
CA GLY A 282 1.72 -3.90 -12.13
C GLY A 282 0.56 -4.52 -11.34
N ARG A 283 0.73 -5.76 -10.86
CA ARG A 283 -0.33 -6.52 -10.19
C ARG A 283 0.21 -7.55 -9.22
N PHE A 284 -0.66 -8.04 -8.36
CA PHE A 284 -0.35 -9.13 -7.45
C PHE A 284 -0.24 -10.49 -8.16
N MET A 285 0.60 -11.37 -7.60
CA MET A 285 0.82 -12.74 -8.08
C MET A 285 -0.29 -13.69 -7.65
N GLN A 286 -1.03 -13.35 -6.60
CA GLN A 286 -2.12 -14.13 -6.03
C GLN A 286 -3.42 -13.33 -6.04
N GLU A 287 -4.53 -14.07 -6.15
CA GLU A 287 -5.87 -13.53 -5.94
C GLU A 287 -6.04 -13.07 -4.48
N ASP A 288 -6.71 -11.93 -4.28
CA ASP A 288 -6.98 -11.42 -2.94
C ASP A 288 -8.06 -12.26 -2.25
N VAL A 289 -7.81 -12.62 -1.00
CA VAL A 289 -8.83 -13.23 -0.14
C VAL A 289 -9.80 -12.18 0.43
N TYR A 290 -9.40 -10.90 0.40
CA TYR A 290 -10.20 -9.77 0.82
C TYR A 290 -10.92 -9.13 -0.37
N GLN A 291 -12.26 -9.17 -0.39
CA GLN A 291 -13.07 -8.69 -1.50
C GLN A 291 -13.48 -7.20 -1.38
N GLY A 292 -12.94 -6.47 -0.42
CA GLY A 292 -13.34 -5.10 -0.10
C GLY A 292 -12.59 -3.99 -0.85
N ASP A 293 -11.58 -4.32 -1.67
CA ASP A 293 -10.76 -3.32 -2.40
C ASP A 293 -11.06 -3.26 -3.91
N GLY A 294 -12.28 -3.66 -4.32
CA GLY A 294 -12.75 -3.62 -5.71
C GLY A 294 -13.03 -5.00 -6.28
N LEU A 295 -13.48 -5.03 -7.55
CA LEU A 295 -13.86 -6.26 -8.24
C LEU A 295 -12.68 -7.01 -8.87
N ASN A 296 -11.55 -6.34 -9.08
CA ASN A 296 -10.34 -6.95 -9.62
C ASN A 296 -9.40 -7.33 -8.48
N LEU A 297 -9.42 -8.60 -8.09
CA LEU A 297 -8.69 -9.13 -6.94
C LEU A 297 -7.16 -9.23 -7.15
N TYR A 298 -6.66 -8.84 -8.32
CA TYR A 298 -5.23 -8.79 -8.64
C TYR A 298 -4.67 -7.38 -8.78
N ALA A 299 -5.54 -6.36 -8.88
CA ALA A 299 -5.11 -5.01 -9.14
C ALA A 299 -4.34 -4.42 -7.94
N TYR A 300 -3.15 -3.87 -8.19
CA TYR A 300 -2.41 -3.11 -7.20
C TYR A 300 -2.95 -1.68 -7.14
N CYS A 301 -3.31 -1.23 -5.94
CA CYS A 301 -3.77 0.13 -5.66
C CYS A 301 -4.89 0.65 -6.58
N GLY A 302 -5.73 -0.26 -7.13
CA GLY A 302 -6.77 0.10 -8.10
C GLY A 302 -6.23 0.79 -9.36
N ASN A 303 -5.00 0.48 -9.78
CA ASN A 303 -4.24 1.12 -10.87
C ASN A 303 -3.92 2.60 -10.65
N ASN A 304 -3.88 3.06 -9.40
CA ASN A 304 -3.40 4.39 -9.03
C ASN A 304 -2.26 4.27 -7.99
N PRO A 305 -1.11 3.74 -8.39
CA PRO A 305 0.01 3.51 -7.50
C PRO A 305 0.77 4.78 -7.13
N VAL A 306 0.44 5.93 -7.74
CA VAL A 306 1.04 7.24 -7.42
C VAL A 306 0.41 7.85 -6.16
N VAL A 307 -0.86 7.53 -5.87
CA VAL A 307 -1.61 8.08 -4.73
C VAL A 307 -1.77 7.07 -3.60
N TYR A 308 -1.77 5.79 -3.93
CA TYR A 308 -2.03 4.70 -2.98
C TYR A 308 -0.85 3.74 -2.89
N ASP A 309 -0.66 3.18 -1.71
CA ASP A 309 0.17 2.01 -1.43
C ASP A 309 -0.68 0.87 -0.83
N ASP A 310 -0.17 -0.33 -0.79
CA ASP A 310 -0.78 -1.47 -0.08
C ASP A 310 0.28 -2.16 0.79
N PRO A 311 0.53 -1.66 1.99
CA PRO A 311 1.57 -2.20 2.85
C PRO A 311 1.26 -3.58 3.43
N SER A 312 0.01 -4.01 3.38
CA SER A 312 -0.44 -5.29 3.93
C SER A 312 -0.59 -6.40 2.89
N GLY A 313 -0.68 -6.04 1.62
CA GLY A 313 -1.04 -6.94 0.54
C GLY A 313 -2.52 -7.34 0.53
N TYR A 314 -3.40 -6.61 1.25
CA TYR A 314 -4.85 -6.81 1.28
C TYR A 314 -5.63 -5.60 0.84
N LYS A 315 -5.19 -4.40 1.24
CA LYS A 315 -5.99 -3.20 1.05
C LYS A 315 -5.09 -1.99 0.80
N ARG A 316 -5.41 -1.27 -0.29
CA ARG A 316 -4.77 0.00 -0.56
C ARG A 316 -5.07 1.03 0.53
N LYS A 317 -4.08 1.86 0.81
CA LYS A 317 -4.17 3.05 1.67
C LYS A 317 -3.78 4.25 0.83
N ALA A 318 -4.42 5.41 1.06
CA ALA A 318 -3.88 6.67 0.55
C ALA A 318 -2.52 6.89 1.22
N CYS A 319 -1.53 7.29 0.42
CA CYS A 319 -0.23 7.66 0.95
C CYS A 319 -0.44 8.71 2.03
N PRO A 320 0.01 8.50 3.27
CA PRO A 320 -0.28 9.41 4.35
C PRO A 320 0.33 10.77 4.00
N PRO A 321 -0.35 11.88 4.25
CA PRO A 321 0.32 13.16 4.38
C PRO A 321 1.35 12.98 5.49
N GLN A 322 2.64 12.99 5.15
CA GLN A 322 3.69 12.93 6.15
C GLN A 322 3.63 14.22 6.97
N GLY A 323 3.01 14.17 8.14
CA GLY A 323 2.81 15.35 8.97
C GLY A 323 2.02 15.08 10.23
N LYS A 324 1.49 13.87 10.41
CA LYS A 324 1.23 13.40 11.76
C LYS A 324 2.56 12.88 12.33
N ILE A 325 3.42 13.79 12.81
CA ILE A 325 4.28 13.48 13.94
C ILE A 325 3.31 12.92 14.97
N SER A 326 3.42 11.66 15.30
CA SER A 326 2.82 11.12 16.50
C SER A 326 3.33 12.01 17.64
N GLU A 327 2.50 12.93 18.13
CA GLU A 327 2.66 13.37 19.49
C GLU A 327 2.81 12.09 20.30
N SER A 328 3.84 12.04 21.11
CA SER A 328 4.16 10.93 21.99
C SER A 328 2.87 10.31 22.53
N VAL A 329 2.67 9.04 22.23
CA VAL A 329 1.56 8.26 22.80
C VAL A 329 1.84 8.18 24.29
N ASP A 330 1.19 9.03 25.05
CA ASP A 330 0.91 8.72 26.45
C ASP A 330 -0.03 7.52 26.43
N GLU A 331 0.38 6.46 27.09
CA GLU A 331 -0.37 5.21 27.26
C GLU A 331 -1.63 5.44 28.12
N SER A 332 -2.62 6.18 27.62
CA SER A 332 -3.96 6.19 28.21
C SER A 332 -5.00 6.80 27.26
N GLY A 333 -5.73 5.94 26.58
CA GLY A 333 -7.00 6.27 25.95
C GLY A 333 -6.92 6.55 24.44
N SER A 334 -7.88 6.01 23.70
CA SER A 334 -8.12 6.27 22.29
C SER A 334 -8.15 7.76 21.97
N ASN A 335 -7.27 8.22 21.09
CA ASN A 335 -7.24 9.59 20.56
C ASN A 335 -8.21 9.82 19.39
N THR A 336 -9.09 8.86 19.11
CA THR A 336 -10.07 8.98 18.04
C THR A 336 -11.15 9.98 18.42
N THR A 337 -11.26 11.07 17.66
CA THR A 337 -12.32 12.05 17.88
C THR A 337 -13.69 11.47 17.48
N ARG A 338 -14.77 11.89 18.16
CA ARG A 338 -16.15 11.50 17.80
C ARG A 338 -16.45 11.72 16.30
N ARG A 339 -15.94 12.80 15.72
CA ARG A 339 -16.12 13.11 14.28
C ARG A 339 -15.39 12.13 13.38
N GLN A 340 -14.25 11.64 13.78
CA GLN A 340 -13.47 10.64 13.04
C GLN A 340 -14.18 9.28 13.10
N ALA A 341 -14.54 8.80 14.28
CA ALA A 341 -15.26 7.55 14.47
C ALA A 341 -16.62 7.53 13.70
N PHE A 342 -17.33 8.66 13.66
CA PHE A 342 -18.56 8.78 12.87
C PHE A 342 -18.31 8.68 11.36
N ARG A 343 -17.19 9.23 10.85
CA ARG A 343 -16.81 9.10 9.43
C ARG A 343 -16.46 7.66 9.06
N GLU A 344 -15.71 7.00 9.91
CA GLU A 344 -15.33 5.59 9.73
C GLU A 344 -16.55 4.68 9.72
N ALA A 345 -17.50 4.90 10.64
CA ALA A 345 -18.77 4.19 10.65
C ALA A 345 -19.62 4.43 9.38
N LYS A 346 -19.66 5.67 8.85
CA LYS A 346 -20.34 5.98 7.57
C LYS A 346 -19.69 5.23 6.41
N GLU A 347 -18.37 5.22 6.35
CA GLU A 347 -17.60 4.56 5.29
C GLU A 347 -17.85 3.05 5.31
N ALA A 348 -17.76 2.42 6.48
CA ALA A 348 -18.04 0.99 6.67
C ALA A 348 -19.50 0.60 6.33
N ALA A 349 -20.46 1.51 6.54
CA ALA A 349 -21.86 1.31 6.17
C ALA A 349 -22.14 1.64 4.68
N GLY A 350 -21.14 2.05 3.90
CA GLY A 350 -21.33 2.48 2.51
C GLY A 350 -22.21 3.71 2.38
N ILE A 351 -22.10 4.67 3.33
CA ILE A 351 -22.84 5.93 3.33
C ILE A 351 -21.92 7.04 2.82
N PRO A 352 -22.30 7.79 1.76
CA PRO A 352 -21.49 8.89 1.23
C PRO A 352 -21.14 9.94 2.30
N LYS A 353 -19.93 10.48 2.25
CA LYS A 353 -19.47 11.50 3.23
C LYS A 353 -20.39 12.73 3.28
N SER A 354 -20.93 13.12 2.13
CA SER A 354 -21.85 14.27 1.97
C SER A 354 -23.31 13.96 2.30
N ALA A 355 -23.68 12.69 2.57
CA ALA A 355 -25.06 12.33 2.83
C ALA A 355 -25.62 13.05 4.05
N GLU A 356 -26.77 13.72 3.88
CA GLU A 356 -27.53 14.34 4.95
C GLU A 356 -28.20 13.29 5.82
N TYR A 357 -28.45 13.63 7.09
CA TYR A 357 -29.08 12.71 8.03
C TYR A 357 -30.04 13.39 8.98
N LYS A 358 -31.00 12.58 9.47
CA LYS A 358 -31.89 12.95 10.58
C LYS A 358 -31.36 12.28 11.86
N THR A 359 -31.41 12.99 12.97
CA THR A 359 -30.95 12.49 14.28
C THR A 359 -32.15 12.19 15.19
N HIS A 360 -32.15 11.00 15.79
CA HIS A 360 -33.14 10.55 16.74
C HIS A 360 -32.45 10.07 18.03
N LYS A 361 -32.88 10.55 19.18
CA LYS A 361 -32.34 10.12 20.48
C LYS A 361 -33.34 9.20 21.17
N PHE A 362 -32.87 8.05 21.61
CA PHE A 362 -33.65 7.09 22.37
C PHE A 362 -33.03 6.89 23.75
N VAL A 363 -33.86 7.08 24.79
CA VAL A 363 -33.48 6.85 26.17
C VAL A 363 -34.47 5.84 26.71
N PHE A 364 -33.94 4.69 27.15
CA PHE A 364 -34.71 3.61 27.74
C PHE A 364 -34.41 3.55 29.26
N ASP A 365 -35.44 3.81 30.06
CA ASP A 365 -35.29 3.84 31.53
C ASP A 365 -34.63 2.58 32.08
N GLY A 366 -33.53 2.78 32.80
CA GLY A 366 -32.81 1.71 33.55
C GLY A 366 -32.10 0.70 32.68
N THR A 367 -31.87 0.96 31.38
CA THR A 367 -31.17 0.03 30.48
C THR A 367 -29.97 0.66 29.83
N SER A 368 -29.00 -0.16 29.41
CA SER A 368 -27.83 0.23 28.59
C SER A 368 -28.18 0.35 27.10
N GLU A 369 -29.46 0.47 26.74
CA GLU A 369 -29.92 0.56 25.36
C GLU A 369 -30.09 2.01 24.87
N ASN A 370 -29.63 2.99 25.65
CA ASN A 370 -29.61 4.39 25.22
C ASN A 370 -28.76 4.52 23.96
N ARG A 371 -29.30 5.15 22.93
CA ARG A 371 -28.65 5.32 21.65
C ARG A 371 -29.08 6.57 20.92
N ILE A 372 -28.21 7.07 20.06
CA ILE A 372 -28.50 8.09 19.08
C ILE A 372 -28.50 7.43 17.71
N VAL A 373 -29.57 7.54 16.96
CA VAL A 373 -29.73 6.97 15.62
C VAL A 373 -29.60 8.10 14.59
N TYR A 374 -28.67 7.95 13.67
CA TYR A 374 -28.51 8.81 12.50
C TYR A 374 -29.07 8.08 11.30
N GLU A 375 -30.17 8.58 10.75
CA GLU A 375 -30.89 8.00 9.62
C GLU A 375 -30.45 8.69 8.33
N PHE A 376 -30.05 7.90 7.35
CA PHE A 376 -29.63 8.32 6.01
C PHE A 376 -30.58 7.70 4.97
N ASP A 377 -30.81 8.45 3.90
CA ASP A 377 -31.40 7.92 2.66
C ASP A 377 -30.33 7.89 1.61
N VAL A 378 -29.95 6.67 1.19
CA VAL A 378 -28.88 6.45 0.19
C VAL A 378 -29.51 5.74 -1.00
N CYS A 379 -29.80 6.50 -2.06
CA CYS A 379 -30.43 5.98 -3.27
C CYS A 379 -31.77 5.27 -3.04
N GLY A 380 -32.58 5.75 -2.06
CA GLY A 380 -33.88 5.17 -1.70
C GLY A 380 -33.79 4.03 -0.69
N GLU A 381 -32.59 3.66 -0.24
CA GLU A 381 -32.40 2.70 0.85
C GLU A 381 -32.12 3.41 2.17
N LYS A 382 -32.79 2.95 3.24
CA LYS A 382 -32.55 3.45 4.58
C LYS A 382 -31.30 2.79 5.19
N LYS A 383 -30.31 3.59 5.56
CA LYS A 383 -29.14 3.18 6.31
C LYS A 383 -29.00 3.97 7.59
N TYR A 384 -28.41 3.37 8.59
CA TYR A 384 -28.35 3.96 9.92
C TYR A 384 -26.94 3.89 10.49
N ILE A 385 -26.53 4.93 11.23
CA ILE A 385 -25.41 4.88 12.15
C ILE A 385 -25.97 4.99 13.55
N ILE A 386 -25.55 4.09 14.43
CA ILE A 386 -26.02 4.02 15.81
C ILE A 386 -24.85 4.41 16.72
N GLU A 387 -25.03 5.42 17.54
CA GLU A 387 -24.10 5.82 18.58
C GLU A 387 -24.57 5.27 19.92
N HIS A 388 -23.68 4.53 20.59
CA HIS A 388 -23.87 4.04 21.93
C HIS A 388 -23.01 4.84 22.91
N PRO A 389 -23.60 5.70 23.76
CA PRO A 389 -22.84 6.46 24.77
C PRO A 389 -22.40 5.60 25.95
N PHE A 390 -22.97 4.40 26.15
CA PHE A 390 -22.59 3.44 27.18
C PHE A 390 -22.77 2.01 26.67
N ASP A 391 -21.79 1.15 26.96
CA ASP A 391 -21.83 -0.27 26.63
C ASP A 391 -21.70 -1.12 27.92
N LYS A 392 -22.49 -2.18 28.01
CA LYS A 392 -22.40 -3.19 29.08
C LYS A 392 -21.04 -3.90 29.14
N MET A 393 -20.31 -3.91 28.04
CA MET A 393 -19.00 -4.57 27.91
C MET A 393 -17.84 -3.67 28.31
N GLY A 394 -18.09 -2.44 28.76
CA GLY A 394 -17.05 -1.49 29.18
C GLY A 394 -16.31 -0.83 28.02
N ARG A 395 -16.79 -0.99 26.77
CA ARG A 395 -16.26 -0.29 25.60
C ARG A 395 -16.76 1.16 25.67
N GLY A 396 -15.93 2.14 25.49
CA GLY A 396 -16.30 3.55 25.54
C GLY A 396 -17.37 3.94 24.50
N ASN A 397 -17.62 5.23 24.33
CA ASN A 397 -18.54 5.73 23.30
C ASN A 397 -18.14 5.25 21.92
N HIS A 398 -19.04 4.64 21.16
CA HIS A 398 -18.72 4.07 19.85
C HIS A 398 -19.91 4.10 18.89
N PHE A 399 -19.62 3.90 17.59
CA PHE A 399 -20.60 3.84 16.52
C PHE A 399 -20.68 2.44 15.89
N HIS A 400 -21.86 2.11 15.33
CA HIS A 400 -22.10 0.99 14.43
C HIS A 400 -22.85 1.43 13.19
N GLY A 401 -22.57 0.81 12.04
CA GLY A 401 -23.48 0.80 10.91
C GLY A 401 -24.64 -0.17 11.14
N ALA A 402 -25.83 0.14 10.62
CA ALA A 402 -27.01 -0.71 10.76
C ALA A 402 -28.01 -0.53 9.62
N ASP A 403 -28.89 -1.52 9.47
CA ASP A 403 -30.13 -1.42 8.68
C ASP A 403 -31.34 -1.95 9.49
N ASP A 404 -32.54 -1.89 8.91
CA ASP A 404 -33.79 -2.30 9.54
C ASP A 404 -34.29 -3.70 9.12
N THR A 405 -33.46 -4.48 8.43
CA THR A 405 -33.84 -5.81 7.90
C THR A 405 -34.14 -6.85 8.99
N LYS A 406 -33.59 -6.71 10.20
CA LYS A 406 -33.86 -7.59 11.35
C LYS A 406 -34.55 -6.93 12.53
N GLY A 407 -35.14 -5.77 12.31
CA GLY A 407 -35.82 -4.99 13.32
C GLY A 407 -35.45 -3.52 13.24
N SER A 408 -36.34 -2.66 13.75
CA SER A 408 -36.18 -1.22 13.66
C SER A 408 -35.11 -0.69 14.61
N PRO A 409 -34.11 0.10 14.15
CA PRO A 409 -33.19 0.82 15.01
C PRO A 409 -33.87 1.81 15.96
N PHE A 410 -35.13 2.14 15.70
CA PHE A 410 -35.95 3.08 16.47
C PHE A 410 -36.77 2.44 17.60
N SER A 411 -36.73 1.13 17.77
CA SER A 411 -37.48 0.44 18.81
C SER A 411 -36.52 -0.32 19.75
N LYS A 412 -37.02 -0.63 20.96
CA LYS A 412 -36.30 -1.48 21.90
C LYS A 412 -36.13 -2.89 21.31
N GLY A 413 -34.93 -3.46 21.37
CA GLY A 413 -34.65 -4.79 20.87
C GLY A 413 -33.53 -4.83 19.81
N ARG A 414 -33.45 -5.98 19.09
CA ARG A 414 -32.41 -6.24 18.11
C ARG A 414 -32.75 -5.61 16.76
N TYR A 415 -31.75 -5.06 16.12
CA TYR A 415 -31.74 -4.61 14.73
C TYR A 415 -30.54 -5.23 14.01
N ASN A 416 -30.45 -5.13 12.70
CA ASN A 416 -29.31 -5.65 11.97
C ASN A 416 -28.12 -4.69 12.09
N GLN A 417 -27.07 -5.11 12.83
CA GLN A 417 -25.83 -4.37 12.92
C GLN A 417 -24.86 -4.87 11.85
N TYR A 418 -24.16 -3.96 11.18
CA TYR A 418 -23.05 -4.30 10.34
C TYR A 418 -21.82 -4.67 11.19
N PRO A 419 -20.91 -5.51 10.68
CA PRO A 419 -19.63 -5.77 11.34
C PRO A 419 -18.85 -4.48 11.56
N GLY A 420 -18.19 -4.38 12.72
CA GLY A 420 -17.31 -3.26 13.08
C GLY A 420 -17.86 -2.42 14.23
N HIS A 421 -16.94 -1.93 15.04
CA HIS A 421 -17.14 -0.93 16.07
C HIS A 421 -16.21 0.23 15.77
N PHE A 422 -16.67 1.46 15.91
CA PHE A 422 -15.85 2.64 15.57
C PHE A 422 -15.79 3.59 16.77
N PRO A 423 -14.58 3.80 17.34
CA PRO A 423 -13.28 3.29 16.88
C PRO A 423 -13.10 1.78 17.04
N GLU A 424 -12.28 1.19 16.18
CA GLU A 424 -12.05 -0.27 16.17
C GLU A 424 -11.25 -0.78 17.37
N ASP A 425 -10.54 0.10 18.08
CA ASP A 425 -9.71 -0.22 19.25
C ASP A 425 -10.52 -0.48 20.54
N PHE A 426 -11.83 -0.31 20.50
CA PHE A 426 -12.78 -0.46 21.59
C PHE A 426 -12.56 0.48 22.80
N ASN A 427 -11.69 1.50 22.69
CA ASN A 427 -11.42 2.45 23.78
C ASN A 427 -12.42 3.63 23.82
N GLY A 428 -13.28 3.72 22.81
CA GLY A 428 -14.24 4.80 22.66
C GLY A 428 -13.63 6.07 22.06
N PHE A 429 -14.47 7.09 21.87
CA PHE A 429 -14.02 8.43 21.43
C PHE A 429 -14.33 9.47 22.51
N ASN A 430 -13.54 10.55 22.53
CA ASN A 430 -13.74 11.72 23.36
C ASN A 430 -14.63 12.77 22.70
#